data_eb06c8666db74643fc6ef5230092a177
#
_entry.id   eb06c8666db74643fc6ef5230092a177
#
_cell.length_a   1.000
_cell.length_b   1.000
_cell.length_c   1.000
_cell.angle_alpha   90.00
_cell.angle_beta   90.00
_cell.angle_gamma   90.00
#
_symmetry.space_group_name_H-M   'P 1'
#
loop_
_entity.id
_entity.type
_entity.pdbx_description
1 polymer ?
#
loop_
_entity_poly.entity_id
_entity_poly.type
_entity_poly.pdbx_seq_one_letter_code
_entity_poly.pdbx_strand_id
1 'polypeptide(L)'
;MEGGGEKSVQEIHAPSSICFGCGPSNQDGLKIRSFRGENGLEMEFEPTEEHQAFPGMINGGIIGTLLDCHGNWTAAIALMDQAGASEPPCTVTASYSIKLRRPTPFGVTLGVTGEIVEIGEDRANVKMSLSAD
;
A
#
# COMPACT_ATOMS: atom_id res chain seq x y z
N MET A 1 0.50 15.94 -14.67
CA MET A 1 0.35 15.05 -14.47
C MET A 1 0.60 14.44 -13.61
N GLU A 2 0.32 14.67 -13.32
CA GLU A 2 0.45 13.99 -12.62
C GLU A 2 0.67 12.89 -12.57
N GLY A 3 1.03 12.97 -12.06
CA GLY A 3 1.14 11.61 -11.83
C GLY A 3 0.79 10.75 -12.96
N GLY A 4 0.27 11.28 -13.98
CA GLY A 4 -0.15 10.49 -15.12
C GLY A 4 0.98 9.81 -15.83
N GLY A 5 2.20 10.30 -15.68
CA GLY A 5 3.33 9.74 -16.40
C GLY A 5 4.10 8.69 -15.64
N GLU A 6 3.93 8.63 -14.34
CA GLU A 6 4.71 7.71 -13.53
C GLU A 6 3.91 6.46 -13.20
N LYS A 7 4.55 5.30 -13.36
CA LYS A 7 3.91 4.03 -13.04
C LYS A 7 4.24 3.60 -11.63
N SER A 8 3.24 3.09 -10.94
CA SER A 8 3.42 2.53 -9.61
C SER A 8 4.15 1.19 -9.70
N VAL A 9 4.66 0.72 -8.58
CA VAL A 9 5.31 -0.60 -8.56
C VAL A 9 4.32 -1.69 -8.96
N GLN A 10 3.04 -1.53 -8.62
CA GLN A 10 2.01 -2.48 -9.01
C GLN A 10 1.83 -2.53 -10.52
N GLU A 11 1.82 -1.38 -11.15
CA GLU A 11 1.65 -1.30 -12.61
C GLU A 11 2.86 -1.85 -13.34
N ILE A 12 4.05 -1.66 -12.79
CA ILE A 12 5.27 -2.15 -13.41
C ILE A 12 5.38 -3.66 -13.27
N HIS A 13 5.12 -4.20 -12.08
CA HIS A 13 5.44 -5.59 -11.77
C HIS A 13 4.25 -6.53 -11.77
N ALA A 14 3.03 -6.02 -11.64
CA ALA A 14 1.85 -6.88 -11.55
C ALA A 14 0.64 -6.23 -12.24
N PRO A 15 0.78 -5.84 -13.52
CA PRO A 15 -0.31 -5.13 -14.21
C PRO A 15 -1.59 -5.94 -14.35
N SER A 16 -1.49 -7.26 -14.31
CA SER A 16 -2.66 -8.14 -14.47
C SER A 16 -3.26 -8.57 -13.14
N SER A 17 -2.74 -8.09 -12.03
CA SER A 17 -3.23 -8.47 -10.71
C SER A 17 -4.67 -8.03 -10.50
N ILE A 18 -5.46 -8.91 -9.88
CA ILE A 18 -6.84 -8.61 -9.53
C ILE A 18 -7.03 -8.45 -8.03
N CYS A 19 -5.95 -8.24 -7.29
CA CYS A 19 -6.05 -8.02 -5.85
C CYS A 19 -7.02 -6.88 -5.56
N PHE A 20 -7.91 -7.08 -4.60
CA PHE A 20 -8.89 -6.05 -4.26
C PHE A 20 -8.21 -4.73 -3.86
N GLY A 21 -7.14 -4.82 -3.08
CA GLY A 21 -6.46 -3.60 -2.62
C GLY A 21 -5.58 -2.97 -3.67
N CYS A 22 -4.73 -3.76 -4.33
CA CYS A 22 -3.65 -3.20 -5.13
C CYS A 22 -3.60 -3.71 -6.58
N GLY A 23 -4.60 -4.46 -7.03
CA GLY A 23 -4.58 -4.99 -8.38
C GLY A 23 -4.98 -3.96 -9.42
N PRO A 24 -4.07 -3.61 -10.34
CA PRO A 24 -4.42 -2.65 -11.39
C PRO A 24 -5.57 -3.11 -12.29
N SER A 25 -5.78 -4.43 -12.39
CA SER A 25 -6.80 -5.00 -13.26
C SER A 25 -8.13 -5.25 -12.59
N ASN A 26 -8.27 -4.96 -11.30
CA ASN A 26 -9.55 -5.10 -10.62
C ASN A 26 -10.31 -3.78 -10.69
N GLN A 27 -11.32 -3.73 -11.55
CA GLN A 27 -12.08 -2.50 -11.78
C GLN A 27 -12.83 -2.03 -10.53
N ASP A 28 -13.16 -2.96 -9.64
CA ASP A 28 -13.92 -2.64 -8.42
C ASP A 28 -13.03 -2.54 -7.19
N GLY A 29 -11.73 -2.63 -7.37
CA GLY A 29 -10.79 -2.58 -6.26
C GLY A 29 -10.33 -1.16 -5.93
N LEU A 30 -9.49 -1.06 -4.92
CA LEU A 30 -8.97 0.23 -4.48
C LEU A 30 -7.88 0.79 -5.41
N LYS A 31 -7.22 -0.10 -6.14
CA LYS A 31 -6.17 0.27 -7.10
C LYS A 31 -5.08 1.10 -6.46
N ILE A 32 -4.58 0.61 -5.35
CA ILE A 32 -3.49 1.26 -4.62
C ILE A 32 -2.27 1.37 -5.52
N ARG A 33 -1.65 2.54 -5.52
CA ARG A 33 -0.46 2.81 -6.32
C ARG A 33 0.66 3.25 -5.41
N SER A 34 1.72 2.44 -5.36
CA SER A 34 2.86 2.68 -4.48
C SER A 34 4.06 3.09 -5.29
N PHE A 35 4.86 4.00 -4.74
CA PHE A 35 6.02 4.55 -5.42
C PHE A 35 7.22 4.52 -4.49
N ARG A 36 8.42 4.47 -5.06
CA ARG A 36 9.63 4.50 -4.25
C ARG A 36 9.75 5.85 -3.56
N GLY A 37 10.04 5.82 -2.28
CA GLY A 37 10.26 7.00 -1.49
C GLY A 37 11.62 6.97 -0.83
N GLU A 38 11.81 7.82 0.15
CA GLU A 38 13.11 8.00 0.79
C GLU A 38 13.55 6.77 1.58
N ASN A 39 12.63 6.16 2.33
CA ASN A 39 12.96 5.06 3.22
C ASN A 39 12.24 3.76 2.90
N GLY A 40 11.53 3.72 1.79
CA GLY A 40 10.75 2.58 1.39
C GLY A 40 9.77 3.00 0.33
N LEU A 41 8.50 2.63 0.48
CA LEU A 41 7.48 3.04 -0.48
C LEU A 41 6.53 4.06 0.13
N GLU A 42 5.97 4.90 -0.75
CA GLU A 42 4.99 5.93 -0.38
C GLU A 42 3.78 5.82 -1.28
N MET A 43 2.63 6.19 -0.76
CA MET A 43 1.42 6.25 -1.58
C MET A 43 0.48 7.32 -1.05
N GLU A 44 -0.41 7.76 -1.93
CA GLU A 44 -1.53 8.60 -1.56
C GLU A 44 -2.80 7.91 -2.02
N PHE A 45 -3.86 8.10 -1.27
CA PHE A 45 -5.14 7.49 -1.59
C PHE A 45 -6.26 8.44 -1.22
N GLU A 46 -7.20 8.59 -2.14
CA GLU A 46 -8.34 9.46 -1.91
C GLU A 46 -9.60 8.60 -1.80
N PRO A 47 -10.12 8.38 -0.59
CA PRO A 47 -11.30 7.53 -0.42
C PRO A 47 -12.54 8.11 -1.11
N THR A 48 -13.41 7.20 -1.55
CA THR A 48 -14.71 7.57 -2.10
C THR A 48 -15.80 7.24 -1.07
N GLU A 49 -17.03 7.62 -1.39
CA GLU A 49 -18.13 7.57 -0.41
C GLU A 49 -18.38 6.17 0.14
N GLU A 50 -18.21 5.15 -0.68
CA GLU A 50 -18.46 3.78 -0.24
C GLU A 50 -17.41 3.24 0.72
N HIS A 51 -16.32 3.98 0.93
CA HIS A 51 -15.25 3.55 1.85
C HIS A 51 -15.51 3.98 3.29
N GLN A 52 -16.66 4.58 3.57
CA GLN A 52 -16.96 5.10 4.90
C GLN A 52 -17.56 4.04 5.81
N ALA A 53 -17.26 4.16 7.11
CA ALA A 53 -17.90 3.36 8.14
C ALA A 53 -19.25 3.98 8.52
N PHE A 54 -19.22 5.29 8.72
CA PHE A 54 -20.40 6.12 8.92
C PHE A 54 -20.04 7.52 8.39
N PRO A 55 -21.03 8.38 8.18
CA PRO A 55 -20.76 9.62 7.46
C PRO A 55 -19.57 10.39 8.03
N GLY A 56 -18.61 10.64 7.17
CA GLY A 56 -17.43 11.41 7.53
C GLY A 56 -16.23 10.62 8.02
N MET A 57 -16.36 9.32 8.24
CA MET A 57 -15.27 8.51 8.78
C MET A 57 -15.01 7.29 7.90
N ILE A 58 -13.74 7.00 7.67
CA ILE A 58 -13.33 5.89 6.83
C ILE A 58 -13.41 4.57 7.59
N ASN A 59 -13.89 3.54 6.91
CA ASN A 59 -14.00 2.19 7.46
C ASN A 59 -12.63 1.63 7.83
N GLY A 60 -12.51 1.04 9.04
CA GLY A 60 -11.25 0.48 9.51
C GLY A 60 -10.71 -0.62 8.64
N GLY A 61 -11.59 -1.41 8.01
CA GLY A 61 -11.16 -2.45 7.09
C GLY A 61 -10.52 -1.89 5.83
N ILE A 62 -11.01 -0.75 5.35
CA ILE A 62 -10.39 -0.07 4.21
C ILE A 62 -8.98 0.39 4.60
N ILE A 63 -8.85 0.99 5.79
CA ILE A 63 -7.53 1.40 6.28
C ILE A 63 -6.60 0.19 6.36
N GLY A 64 -7.12 -0.92 6.88
CA GLY A 64 -6.35 -2.16 6.96
C GLY A 64 -5.88 -2.64 5.59
N THR A 65 -6.73 -2.56 4.57
CA THR A 65 -6.36 -2.95 3.22
C THR A 65 -5.26 -2.05 2.67
N LEU A 66 -5.38 -0.74 2.89
CA LEU A 66 -4.36 0.20 2.43
C LEU A 66 -3.01 -0.15 3.04
N LEU A 67 -2.98 -0.37 4.35
CA LEU A 67 -1.74 -0.67 5.04
C LEU A 67 -1.19 -2.05 4.66
N ASP A 68 -2.06 -3.05 4.56
CA ASP A 68 -1.64 -4.41 4.24
C ASP A 68 -1.03 -4.49 2.83
N CYS A 69 -1.73 -3.99 1.84
CA CYS A 69 -1.23 -4.07 0.46
C CYS A 69 0.03 -3.23 0.27
N HIS A 70 0.04 -2.02 0.81
CA HIS A 70 1.24 -1.18 0.69
C HIS A 70 2.43 -1.80 1.42
N GLY A 71 2.18 -2.39 2.60
CA GLY A 71 3.22 -3.07 3.36
C GLY A 71 3.78 -4.28 2.64
N ASN A 72 2.89 -5.06 2.01
CA ASN A 72 3.31 -6.23 1.25
C ASN A 72 4.21 -5.81 0.08
N TRP A 73 3.84 -4.74 -0.62
CA TRP A 73 4.67 -4.25 -1.71
C TRP A 73 5.98 -3.64 -1.23
N THR A 74 5.97 -2.96 -0.07
CA THR A 74 7.19 -2.45 0.54
C THR A 74 8.18 -3.60 0.77
N ALA A 75 7.69 -4.71 1.31
CA ALA A 75 8.51 -5.88 1.54
C ALA A 75 9.00 -6.50 0.23
N ALA A 76 8.10 -6.65 -0.74
CA ALA A 76 8.44 -7.29 -2.02
C ALA A 76 9.52 -6.53 -2.76
N ILE A 77 9.41 -5.22 -2.81
CA ILE A 77 10.38 -4.38 -3.51
C ILE A 77 11.73 -4.41 -2.79
N ALA A 78 11.72 -4.38 -1.45
CA ALA A 78 12.95 -4.45 -0.68
C ALA A 78 13.67 -5.78 -0.89
N LEU A 79 12.92 -6.88 -0.92
CA LEU A 79 13.51 -8.20 -1.16
C LEU A 79 14.05 -8.31 -2.59
N MET A 80 13.34 -7.72 -3.56
CA MET A 80 13.82 -7.66 -4.93
C MET A 80 15.15 -6.92 -5.02
N ASP A 81 15.21 -5.75 -4.39
CA ASP A 81 16.42 -4.93 -4.40
C ASP A 81 17.59 -5.64 -3.71
N GLN A 82 17.32 -6.27 -2.57
CA GLN A 82 18.34 -6.98 -1.83
C GLN A 82 18.96 -8.12 -2.64
N ALA A 83 18.14 -8.80 -3.43
CA ALA A 83 18.57 -9.92 -4.25
C ALA A 83 19.17 -9.47 -5.59
N GLY A 84 19.07 -8.20 -5.92
CA GLY A 84 19.50 -7.70 -7.23
C GLY A 84 18.68 -8.26 -8.37
N ALA A 85 17.42 -8.61 -8.09
CA ALA A 85 16.53 -9.20 -9.09
C ALA A 85 15.79 -8.13 -9.86
N SER A 86 15.29 -8.48 -11.04
CA SER A 86 14.52 -7.55 -11.87
C SER A 86 13.02 -7.64 -11.60
N GLU A 87 12.59 -8.69 -10.89
CA GLU A 87 11.20 -8.91 -10.54
C GLU A 87 11.09 -9.22 -9.05
N PRO A 88 10.03 -8.78 -8.40
CA PRO A 88 9.86 -9.05 -6.98
C PRO A 88 9.43 -10.50 -6.75
N PRO A 89 9.79 -11.06 -5.60
CA PRO A 89 9.27 -12.37 -5.24
C PRO A 89 7.77 -12.27 -4.95
N CYS A 90 7.08 -13.40 -5.02
CA CYS A 90 5.69 -13.46 -4.62
C CYS A 90 5.64 -13.47 -3.10
N THR A 91 5.16 -12.37 -2.51
CA THR A 91 5.09 -12.25 -1.06
C THR A 91 3.64 -12.29 -0.59
N VAL A 92 3.43 -12.86 0.59
CA VAL A 92 2.12 -12.86 1.23
C VAL A 92 2.28 -12.35 2.65
N THR A 93 1.23 -11.76 3.17
CA THR A 93 1.24 -11.24 4.53
C THR A 93 1.05 -12.39 5.50
N ALA A 94 2.02 -12.59 6.38
CA ALA A 94 1.93 -13.64 7.39
C ALA A 94 1.17 -13.16 8.61
N SER A 95 1.39 -11.92 9.01
CA SER A 95 0.69 -11.34 10.16
C SER A 95 0.86 -9.83 10.11
N TYR A 96 -0.06 -9.14 10.77
CA TYR A 96 0.08 -7.70 10.97
C TYR A 96 -0.75 -7.27 12.15
N SER A 97 -0.40 -6.12 12.71
CA SER A 97 -1.21 -5.49 13.74
C SER A 97 -1.34 -4.00 13.39
N ILE A 98 -2.48 -3.43 13.73
CA ILE A 98 -2.78 -2.04 13.40
C ILE A 98 -3.30 -1.35 14.66
N LYS A 99 -2.82 -0.13 14.87
CA LYS A 99 -3.39 0.73 15.89
C LYS A 99 -4.08 1.89 15.21
N LEU A 100 -5.38 1.97 15.37
CA LEU A 100 -6.19 3.06 14.83
C LEU A 100 -6.30 4.12 15.93
N ARG A 101 -5.34 5.03 15.93
CA ARG A 101 -5.21 5.98 17.05
C ARG A 101 -6.26 7.06 17.04
N ARG A 102 -6.73 7.43 15.87
CA ARG A 102 -7.76 8.44 15.68
C ARG A 102 -8.66 8.02 14.55
N PRO A 103 -9.93 8.45 14.57
CA PRO A 103 -10.79 8.23 13.40
C PRO A 103 -10.18 8.88 12.17
N THR A 104 -10.23 8.19 11.04
CA THR A 104 -9.70 8.72 9.79
C THR A 104 -10.82 9.45 9.07
N PRO A 105 -10.66 10.74 8.77
CA PRO A 105 -11.75 11.51 8.16
C PRO A 105 -11.89 11.21 6.67
N PHE A 106 -13.15 11.31 6.20
CA PHE A 106 -13.45 11.27 4.78
C PHE A 106 -13.29 12.69 4.22
N GLY A 107 -12.86 12.78 2.96
CA GLY A 107 -12.79 14.06 2.29
C GLY A 107 -11.39 14.64 2.20
N VAL A 108 -10.39 13.90 2.66
CA VAL A 108 -9.00 14.34 2.54
C VAL A 108 -8.19 13.22 1.91
N THR A 109 -7.06 13.58 1.33
CA THR A 109 -6.13 12.61 0.78
C THR A 109 -5.36 11.96 1.92
N LEU A 110 -5.27 10.64 1.90
CA LEU A 110 -4.53 9.90 2.90
C LEU A 110 -3.13 9.62 2.37
N GLY A 111 -2.13 9.81 3.21
CA GLY A 111 -0.75 9.49 2.88
C GLY A 111 -0.31 8.27 3.66
N VAL A 112 0.38 7.34 3.00
CA VAL A 112 0.88 6.14 3.65
C VAL A 112 2.35 5.99 3.32
N THR A 113 3.15 5.74 4.36
CA THR A 113 4.57 5.45 4.18
C THR A 113 4.87 4.08 4.73
N GLY A 114 5.78 3.36 4.07
CA GLY A 114 6.22 2.06 4.54
C GLY A 114 7.73 2.03 4.56
N GLU A 115 8.29 1.48 5.64
CA GLU A 115 9.73 1.35 5.75
C GLU A 115 10.08 -0.03 6.29
N ILE A 116 11.27 -0.49 5.94
CA ILE A 116 11.74 -1.80 6.37
C ILE A 116 12.30 -1.67 7.79
N VAL A 117 11.81 -2.51 8.70
CA VAL A 117 12.34 -2.59 10.04
C VAL A 117 13.40 -3.68 10.12
N GLU A 118 13.12 -4.82 9.48
CA GLU A 118 14.01 -5.96 9.51
C GLU A 118 13.82 -6.74 8.22
N ILE A 119 14.90 -7.22 7.63
CA ILE A 119 14.80 -7.96 6.39
C ILE A 119 15.72 -9.18 6.44
N GLY A 120 15.17 -10.32 6.05
CA GLY A 120 15.93 -11.55 5.91
C GLY A 120 16.06 -11.93 4.46
N GLU A 121 16.39 -13.19 4.19
CA GLU A 121 16.55 -13.65 2.82
C GLU A 121 15.20 -13.80 2.11
N ASP A 122 14.20 -14.25 2.84
CA ASP A 122 12.89 -14.55 2.25
C ASP A 122 11.72 -13.91 3.00
N ARG A 123 12.00 -12.93 3.87
CA ARG A 123 10.93 -12.26 4.61
C ARG A 123 11.39 -10.89 5.08
N ALA A 124 10.41 -10.06 5.39
CA ALA A 124 10.70 -8.72 5.88
C ALA A 124 9.61 -8.28 6.85
N ASN A 125 10.00 -7.47 7.82
CA ASN A 125 9.08 -6.77 8.69
C ASN A 125 9.06 -5.32 8.29
N VAL A 126 7.87 -4.76 8.12
CA VAL A 126 7.72 -3.39 7.69
C VAL A 126 6.89 -2.61 8.70
N LYS A 127 7.18 -1.33 8.81
CA LYS A 127 6.42 -0.42 9.64
C LYS A 127 5.69 0.55 8.72
N MET A 128 4.38 0.69 8.97
CA MET A 128 3.52 1.52 8.14
C MET A 128 2.95 2.66 8.96
N SER A 129 2.78 3.80 8.30
CA SER A 129 2.12 4.94 8.92
C SER A 129 1.14 5.54 7.92
N LEU A 130 -0.05 5.87 8.40
CA LEU A 130 -1.07 6.52 7.59
C LEU A 130 -1.41 7.85 8.25
N SER A 131 -1.46 8.90 7.44
CA SER A 131 -1.83 10.22 7.92
C SER A 131 -2.89 10.82 7.02
N ALA A 132 -3.67 11.72 7.60
CA ALA A 132 -4.81 12.31 6.93
C ALA A 132 -4.67 13.84 6.79
N ASP A 133 -3.46 14.29 6.64
CA ASP A 133 -3.24 15.73 6.49
C ASP A 133 -2.89 16.06 5.08
#